data_948e41603284e72020a7670fe9248662
#
_entry.id   948e41603284e72020a7670fe9248662
#
_cell.length_a   1.000
_cell.length_b   1.000
_cell.length_c   1.000
_cell.angle_alpha   90.00
_cell.angle_beta   90.00
_cell.angle_gamma   90.00
#
_symmetry.space_group_name_H-M   'P 1'
#
loop_
_entity.id
_entity.type
_entity.pdbx_description
1 polymer ?
#
loop_
_entity_poly.entity_id
_entity_poly.type
_entity_poly.pdbx_seq_one_letter_code
_entity_poly.pdbx_strand_id
1 'polypeptide(L)'
;FYLATVEGDQPHVRPFGAVCEFEGKLYIVTNNKKDVYNQMKVNGKVEMCGMNKGTWIRVKGAVKEDTRREARVAMMEANKNALQSMYTVDDNLMTVFVFESVIATIYSFTEEPKVINL
;
A
#
# COMPACT_ATOMS: atom_id res chain seq x y z
N PHE A 1 5.74 2.13 -7.70
CA PHE A 1 4.31 2.45 -7.87
C PHE A 1 3.91 3.66 -7.03
N TYR A 2 2.70 4.11 -7.21
CA TYR A 2 2.17 5.32 -6.59
C TYR A 2 0.93 4.98 -5.80
N LEU A 3 0.76 5.66 -4.66
CA LEU A 3 -0.39 5.50 -3.78
C LEU A 3 -1.17 6.80 -3.69
N ALA A 4 -2.45 6.76 -3.96
CA ALA A 4 -3.37 7.88 -3.80
C ALA A 4 -4.20 7.71 -2.52
N THR A 5 -4.34 8.79 -1.78
CA THR A 5 -5.16 8.88 -0.56
C THR A 5 -6.06 10.11 -0.65
N VAL A 6 -6.95 10.27 0.30
CA VAL A 6 -7.88 11.41 0.35
C VAL A 6 -7.78 12.10 1.70
N GLU A 7 -7.72 13.43 1.66
CA GLU A 7 -7.84 14.27 2.85
C GLU A 7 -9.00 15.23 2.63
N GLY A 8 -10.11 15.01 3.34
CA GLY A 8 -11.34 15.71 3.05
C GLY A 8 -11.82 15.35 1.65
N ASP A 9 -11.90 16.35 0.77
CA ASP A 9 -12.22 16.15 -0.65
C ASP A 9 -10.98 16.30 -1.57
N GLN A 10 -9.78 16.43 -0.98
CA GLN A 10 -8.54 16.60 -1.75
C GLN A 10 -7.82 15.28 -1.91
N PRO A 11 -7.66 14.77 -3.14
CA PRO A 11 -6.80 13.61 -3.38
C PRO A 11 -5.33 13.98 -3.30
N HIS A 12 -4.53 13.06 -2.79
CA HIS A 12 -3.07 13.19 -2.72
C HIS A 12 -2.43 11.95 -3.32
N VAL A 13 -1.29 12.10 -3.96
CA VAL A 13 -0.56 10.96 -4.55
C VAL A 13 0.93 11.11 -4.24
N ARG A 14 1.60 9.98 -4.00
CA ARG A 14 3.04 9.92 -3.75
C ARG A 14 3.61 8.57 -4.19
N PRO A 15 4.92 8.51 -4.47
CA PRO A 15 5.57 7.23 -4.73
C PRO A 15 5.52 6.32 -3.50
N PHE A 16 5.37 5.03 -3.74
CA PHE A 16 5.40 3.99 -2.71
C PHE A 16 6.27 2.85 -3.23
N GLY A 17 7.06 2.24 -2.35
CA GLY A 17 8.07 1.28 -2.79
C GLY A 17 7.98 -0.11 -2.22
N ALA A 18 7.12 -0.36 -1.22
CA ALA A 18 7.13 -1.66 -0.56
C ALA A 18 5.73 -2.16 -0.24
N VAL A 19 5.52 -3.41 -0.63
CA VAL A 19 4.29 -4.16 -0.34
C VAL A 19 4.68 -5.55 0.11
N CYS A 20 3.79 -6.25 0.80
CA CYS A 20 3.95 -7.67 1.04
C CYS A 20 2.60 -8.35 1.15
N GLU A 21 2.63 -9.68 1.10
CA GLU A 21 1.50 -10.52 1.44
C GLU A 21 1.72 -11.08 2.82
N PHE A 22 0.70 -11.00 3.66
CA PHE A 22 0.74 -11.58 5.00
C PHE A 22 -0.65 -12.08 5.34
N GLU A 23 -0.74 -13.33 5.76
CA GLU A 23 -2.02 -14.00 6.07
C GLU A 23 -3.04 -13.90 4.92
N GLY A 24 -2.54 -13.99 3.68
CA GLY A 24 -3.38 -13.96 2.48
C GLY A 24 -3.90 -12.59 2.09
N LYS A 25 -3.40 -11.52 2.70
CA LYS A 25 -3.83 -10.15 2.42
C LYS A 25 -2.67 -9.28 1.99
N LEU A 26 -2.99 -8.23 1.25
CA LEU A 26 -2.01 -7.26 0.77
C LEU A 26 -1.75 -6.20 1.83
N TYR A 27 -0.49 -5.90 2.07
CA TYR A 27 -0.04 -4.90 3.03
C TYR A 27 0.83 -3.85 2.37
N ILE A 28 0.73 -2.62 2.87
CA ILE A 28 1.62 -1.51 2.51
C ILE A 28 2.25 -0.95 3.78
N VAL A 29 3.39 -0.25 3.61
CA VAL A 29 4.17 0.27 4.73
C VAL A 29 4.34 1.78 4.62
N THR A 30 4.27 2.45 5.75
CA THR A 30 4.63 3.86 5.87
C THR A 30 5.22 4.11 7.26
N ASN A 31 5.39 5.37 7.65
CA ASN A 31 5.72 5.69 9.02
C ASN A 31 4.69 6.66 9.60
N ASN A 32 4.54 6.62 10.91
CA ASN A 32 3.47 7.35 11.60
C ASN A 32 3.71 8.86 11.73
N LYS A 33 4.82 9.38 11.19
CA LYS A 33 5.12 10.81 11.15
C LYS A 33 4.74 11.45 9.82
N LYS A 34 4.37 10.64 8.82
CA LYS A 34 4.02 11.15 7.49
C LYS A 34 2.53 11.50 7.41
N ASP A 35 2.22 12.49 6.56
CA ASP A 35 0.82 12.89 6.31
C ASP A 35 -0.02 11.74 5.78
N VAL A 36 0.57 10.87 4.95
CA VAL A 36 -0.13 9.72 4.40
C VAL A 36 -0.66 8.79 5.49
N TYR A 37 0.08 8.65 6.58
CA TYR A 37 -0.39 7.86 7.73
C TYR A 37 -1.70 8.43 8.28
N ASN A 38 -1.72 9.73 8.54
CA ASN A 38 -2.91 10.39 9.09
C ASN A 38 -4.07 10.34 8.10
N GLN A 39 -3.79 10.52 6.81
CA GLN A 39 -4.81 10.45 5.77
C GLN A 39 -5.48 9.08 5.76
N MET A 40 -4.70 8.01 5.79
CA MET A 40 -5.24 6.64 5.80
C MET A 40 -5.94 6.29 7.11
N LYS A 41 -5.53 6.87 8.23
CA LYS A 41 -6.22 6.65 9.51
C LYS A 41 -7.61 7.28 9.51
N VAL A 42 -7.76 8.43 8.90
CA VAL A 42 -9.06 9.15 8.84
C VAL A 42 -9.95 8.58 7.74
N ASN A 43 -9.37 8.30 6.56
CA ASN A 43 -10.10 7.74 5.42
C ASN A 43 -9.24 6.66 4.77
N GLY A 44 -9.62 5.42 4.99
CA GLY A 44 -8.87 4.27 4.49
C GLY A 44 -9.01 3.98 3.01
N LYS A 45 -9.80 4.74 2.27
CA LYS A 45 -9.96 4.52 0.83
C LYS A 45 -8.72 4.98 0.09
N VAL A 46 -8.13 4.07 -0.66
CA VAL A 46 -6.86 4.31 -1.37
C VAL A 46 -6.89 3.65 -2.74
N GLU A 47 -5.98 4.10 -3.59
CA GLU A 47 -5.73 3.42 -4.86
C GLU A 47 -4.24 3.47 -5.16
N MET A 48 -3.70 2.33 -5.61
CA MET A 48 -2.30 2.22 -6.05
C MET A 48 -2.25 2.00 -7.55
N CYS A 49 -1.21 2.52 -8.18
CA CYS A 49 -0.96 2.32 -9.61
C CYS A 49 0.51 2.00 -9.85
N GLY A 50 0.77 0.95 -10.62
CA GLY A 50 2.11 0.59 -11.05
C GLY A 50 2.13 0.25 -12.53
N MET A 51 3.18 0.68 -13.22
CA MET A 51 3.33 0.50 -14.67
C MET A 51 4.39 -0.54 -15.00
N ASN A 52 4.14 -1.32 -16.05
CA ASN A 52 5.10 -2.27 -16.59
C ASN A 52 4.89 -2.39 -18.10
N LYS A 53 5.77 -1.76 -18.89
CA LYS A 53 5.87 -1.93 -20.36
C LYS A 53 4.52 -1.84 -21.10
N GLY A 54 3.85 -0.71 -20.98
CA GLY A 54 2.60 -0.47 -21.71
C GLY A 54 1.35 -1.02 -21.07
N THR A 55 1.50 -1.73 -19.95
CA THR A 55 0.38 -2.12 -19.11
C THR A 55 0.53 -1.47 -17.74
N TRP A 56 -0.57 -1.32 -17.03
CA TRP A 56 -0.50 -0.87 -15.64
C TRP A 56 -1.57 -1.57 -14.83
N ILE A 57 -1.29 -1.73 -13.54
CA ILE A 57 -2.25 -2.27 -12.59
C ILE A 57 -2.74 -1.14 -11.69
N ARG A 58 -4.03 -1.11 -11.44
CA ARG A 58 -4.60 -0.27 -10.39
C ARG A 58 -5.22 -1.17 -9.34
N VAL A 59 -4.88 -0.90 -8.09
CA VAL A 59 -5.37 -1.65 -6.95
C VAL A 59 -6.09 -0.67 -6.05
N LYS A 60 -7.40 -0.77 -5.97
CA LYS A 60 -8.19 0.13 -5.13
C LYS A 60 -8.88 -0.65 -4.01
N GLY A 61 -9.07 0.01 -2.88
CA GLY A 61 -9.73 -0.61 -1.77
C GLY A 61 -9.72 0.26 -0.53
N ALA A 62 -9.95 -0.36 0.61
CA ALA A 62 -9.90 0.28 1.91
C ALA A 62 -8.84 -0.38 2.76
N VAL A 63 -8.03 0.44 3.42
CA VAL A 63 -6.95 -0.04 4.28
C VAL A 63 -7.23 0.30 5.74
N LYS A 64 -6.61 -0.48 6.61
CA LYS A 64 -6.67 -0.31 8.06
C LYS A 64 -5.30 -0.60 8.63
N GLU A 65 -4.88 0.16 9.63
CA GLU A 65 -3.60 -0.13 10.29
C GLU A 65 -3.67 -1.48 11.01
N ASP A 66 -2.66 -2.31 10.79
CA ASP A 66 -2.46 -3.54 11.55
C ASP A 66 -1.32 -3.30 12.53
N THR A 67 -1.64 -3.23 13.81
CA THR A 67 -0.67 -2.89 14.86
C THR A 67 0.13 -4.08 15.35
N ARG A 68 -0.12 -5.28 14.84
CA ARG A 68 0.59 -6.50 15.27
C ARG A 68 2.04 -6.47 14.82
N ARG A 69 2.93 -6.84 15.72
CA ARG A 69 4.36 -6.93 15.43
C ARG A 69 4.65 -7.90 14.27
N GLU A 70 3.91 -9.01 14.22
CA GLU A 70 4.07 -10.05 13.18
C GLU A 70 3.88 -9.48 11.78
N ALA A 71 2.96 -8.53 11.62
CA ALA A 71 2.73 -7.88 10.33
C ALA A 71 3.93 -7.01 9.92
N ARG A 72 4.51 -6.28 10.88
CA ARG A 72 5.72 -5.49 10.62
C ARG A 72 6.92 -6.37 10.28
N VAL A 73 7.06 -7.49 10.97
CA VAL A 73 8.12 -8.46 10.68
C VAL A 73 7.98 -8.99 9.26
N ALA A 74 6.77 -9.37 8.85
CA ALA A 74 6.53 -9.87 7.50
C ALA A 74 6.90 -8.83 6.43
N MET A 75 6.51 -7.58 6.65
CA MET A 75 6.85 -6.49 5.73
C MET A 75 8.36 -6.27 5.65
N MET A 76 9.04 -6.25 6.79
CA MET A 76 10.50 -6.07 6.84
C MET A 76 11.22 -7.21 6.12
N GLU A 77 10.82 -8.45 6.36
CA GLU A 77 11.45 -9.61 5.72
C GLU A 77 11.25 -9.59 4.20
N ALA A 78 10.06 -9.22 3.73
CA ALA A 78 9.77 -9.17 2.31
C ALA A 78 10.52 -8.06 1.58
N ASN A 79 10.88 -6.97 2.28
CA ASN A 79 11.47 -5.77 1.68
C ASN A 79 12.71 -5.30 2.43
N LYS A 80 13.50 -6.22 2.94
CA LYS A 80 14.61 -5.91 3.84
C LYS A 80 15.58 -4.90 3.24
N ASN A 81 16.00 -5.09 1.99
CA ASN A 81 16.96 -4.20 1.34
C ASN A 81 16.45 -2.76 1.22
N ALA A 82 15.15 -2.59 1.00
CA ALA A 82 14.55 -1.26 0.87
C ALA A 82 14.27 -0.59 2.22
N LEU A 83 13.96 -1.38 3.26
CA LEU A 83 13.44 -0.83 4.51
C LEU A 83 14.47 -0.77 5.64
N GLN A 84 15.47 -1.65 5.65
CA GLN A 84 16.39 -1.78 6.80
C GLN A 84 17.23 -0.52 7.07
N SER A 85 17.43 0.34 6.07
CA SER A 85 18.17 1.59 6.27
C SER A 85 17.30 2.71 6.86
N MET A 86 15.98 2.54 6.83
CA MET A 86 15.03 3.56 7.27
C MET A 86 14.33 3.17 8.57
N TYR A 87 14.08 1.88 8.76
CA TYR A 87 13.23 1.40 9.84
C TYR A 87 13.81 0.17 10.53
N THR A 88 13.36 -0.04 11.77
CA THR A 88 13.41 -1.34 12.43
C THR A 88 11.99 -1.69 12.86
N VAL A 89 11.74 -2.97 13.09
CA VAL A 89 10.40 -3.47 13.43
C VAL A 89 9.85 -2.83 14.71
N ASP A 90 10.74 -2.46 15.63
CA ASP A 90 10.37 -1.94 16.95
C ASP A 90 10.78 -0.48 17.16
N ASP A 91 10.90 0.32 16.08
CA ASP A 91 11.35 1.71 16.15
C ASP A 91 10.23 2.71 16.50
N ASN A 92 9.00 2.25 16.65
CA ASN A 92 7.81 3.09 16.87
C ASN A 92 7.53 4.08 15.74
N LEU A 93 8.10 3.86 14.56
CA LEU A 93 7.88 4.68 13.35
C LEU A 93 7.22 3.86 12.26
N MET A 94 7.75 2.66 12.00
CA MET A 94 7.25 1.76 10.97
C MET A 94 5.83 1.32 11.27
N THR A 95 4.94 1.55 10.32
CA THR A 95 3.55 1.11 10.43
C THR A 95 3.13 0.41 9.15
N VAL A 96 2.26 -0.58 9.28
CA VAL A 96 1.73 -1.30 8.13
C VAL A 96 0.21 -1.21 8.12
N PHE A 97 -0.32 -1.15 6.90
CA PHE A 97 -1.76 -1.13 6.66
C PHE A 97 -2.14 -2.32 5.81
N VAL A 98 -3.25 -2.94 6.17
CA VAL A 98 -3.79 -4.09 5.45
C VAL A 98 -4.97 -3.65 4.60
N PHE A 99 -5.05 -4.17 3.37
CA PHE A 99 -6.25 -4.00 2.53
C PHE A 99 -7.34 -4.92 3.07
N GLU A 100 -8.43 -4.32 3.54
CA GLU A 100 -9.61 -5.05 4.00
C GLU A 100 -10.52 -5.42 2.84
N SER A 101 -10.59 -4.55 1.83
CA SER A 101 -11.27 -4.81 0.57
C SER A 101 -10.36 -4.35 -0.55
N VAL A 102 -10.32 -5.10 -1.65
CA VAL A 102 -9.38 -4.79 -2.73
C VAL A 102 -9.95 -5.26 -4.06
N ILE A 103 -9.84 -4.40 -5.07
CA ILE A 103 -10.12 -4.73 -6.47
C ILE A 103 -8.88 -4.32 -7.27
N ALA A 104 -8.30 -5.28 -7.97
CA ALA A 104 -7.17 -5.04 -8.87
C ALA A 104 -7.64 -5.14 -10.32
N THR A 105 -7.20 -4.20 -11.14
CA THR A 105 -7.54 -4.16 -12.56
C THR A 105 -6.28 -3.91 -13.38
N ILE A 106 -6.06 -4.72 -14.39
CA ILE A 106 -4.96 -4.54 -15.33
C ILE A 106 -5.46 -3.82 -16.56
N TYR A 107 -4.78 -2.75 -16.93
CA TYR A 107 -5.10 -1.89 -18.05
C TYR A 107 -3.98 -1.95 -19.10
N SER A 108 -4.34 -1.71 -20.36
CA SER A 108 -3.38 -1.50 -21.43
C SER A 108 -3.97 -0.47 -22.40
N PHE A 109 -3.13 0.02 -23.32
CA PHE A 109 -3.61 0.95 -24.36
C PHE A 109 -4.35 0.23 -25.49
N THR A 110 -4.27 -1.10 -25.55
CA THR A 110 -4.76 -1.89 -26.69
C THR A 110 -5.81 -2.93 -26.34
N GLU A 111 -5.92 -3.34 -25.08
CA GLU A 111 -6.83 -4.40 -24.65
C GLU A 111 -7.84 -3.88 -23.63
N GLU A 112 -8.94 -4.63 -23.49
CA GLU A 112 -9.96 -4.35 -22.49
C GLU A 112 -9.37 -4.55 -21.09
N PRO A 113 -9.82 -3.75 -20.10
CA PRO A 113 -9.38 -3.94 -18.72
C PRO A 113 -9.73 -5.33 -18.18
N LYS A 114 -8.83 -5.89 -17.38
CA LYS A 114 -9.02 -7.20 -16.74
C LYS A 114 -9.08 -7.02 -15.24
N VAL A 115 -10.22 -7.34 -14.65
CA VAL A 115 -10.41 -7.32 -13.20
C VAL A 115 -9.89 -8.62 -12.62
N ILE A 116 -9.06 -8.50 -11.57
CA ILE A 116 -8.51 -9.65 -10.85
C ILE A 116 -9.08 -9.65 -9.43
N ASN A 117 -9.63 -10.78 -9.03
CA ASN A 117 -10.11 -10.96 -7.65
C ASN A 117 -8.93 -11.41 -6.78
N LEU A 118 -8.64 -10.63 -5.79
CA LEU A 118 -7.57 -10.91 -4.84
C LEU A 118 -8.12 -11.42 -3.51
#